data_946efccc237e896870eb6b28e75a7330
#
_entry.id   946efccc237e896870eb6b28e75a7330
#
_cell.length_a   1.000
_cell.length_b   1.000
_cell.length_c   1.000
_cell.angle_alpha   90.00
_cell.angle_beta   90.00
_cell.angle_gamma   90.00
#
_symmetry.space_group_name_H-M   'P 1'
#
loop_
_entity.id
_entity.type
_entity.pdbx_description
1 polymer ?
#
loop_
_entity_poly.entity_id
_entity_poly.type
_entity_poly.pdbx_seq_one_letter_code
_entity_poly.pdbx_strand_id
1 'polypeptide(L)'
;MNITPDETFHIYNQGNNKETIFYVDADYIKFLGLFRKYVLPKCEVLAFCLMSNHFHFLIHTTENSAKIKRLGNIDTCELANGFRLLQSNYSQYFNKKNNRSGSLFRQKTKAKSMADGDSNYGFTAFHYIHQHP
;
A
#
# COMPACT_ATOMS: atom_id res chain seq x y z
N MET A 1 -11.36 -2.97 0.55
CA MET A 1 -10.89 -1.57 0.45
C MET A 1 -11.98 -0.76 -0.24
N ASN A 2 -12.62 0.12 0.49
CA ASN A 2 -13.70 0.98 -0.04
C ASN A 2 -13.13 2.33 -0.45
N ILE A 3 -12.86 2.48 -1.72
CA ILE A 3 -12.23 3.68 -2.27
C ILE A 3 -13.26 4.51 -3.00
N THR A 4 -13.36 5.78 -2.63
CA THR A 4 -14.16 6.79 -3.30
C THR A 4 -13.23 7.83 -3.90
N PRO A 5 -13.63 8.53 -4.99
CA PRO A 5 -12.77 9.53 -5.61
C PRO A 5 -12.68 10.80 -4.77
N ASP A 6 -11.63 11.57 -5.03
CA ASP A 6 -11.42 12.90 -4.43
C ASP A 6 -11.41 12.89 -2.90
N GLU A 7 -10.74 11.88 -2.33
CA GLU A 7 -10.58 11.75 -0.87
C GLU A 7 -9.15 11.39 -0.54
N THR A 8 -8.73 11.72 0.68
CA THR A 8 -7.43 11.35 1.20
C THR A 8 -7.55 10.11 2.05
N PHE A 9 -6.71 9.12 1.77
CA PHE A 9 -6.69 7.85 2.49
C PHE A 9 -5.29 7.57 3.03
N HIS A 10 -5.25 6.97 4.21
CA HIS A 10 -4.07 6.33 4.76
C HIS A 10 -4.15 4.85 4.44
N ILE A 11 -3.23 4.36 3.60
CA ILE A 11 -3.19 2.96 3.18
C ILE A 11 -1.93 2.32 3.74
N TYR A 12 -2.10 1.18 4.40
CA TYR A 12 -0.99 0.52 5.08
C TYR A 12 -1.21 -0.98 5.19
N ASN A 13 -0.10 -1.68 5.35
CA ASN A 13 -0.10 -3.11 5.62
C ASN A 13 1.22 -3.47 6.30
N GLN A 14 1.31 -4.70 6.78
CA GLN A 14 2.52 -5.17 7.45
C GLN A 14 2.80 -6.62 7.06
N GLY A 15 4.00 -7.06 7.39
CA GLY A 15 4.38 -8.46 7.23
C GLY A 15 3.50 -9.37 8.07
N ASN A 16 3.20 -10.54 7.54
CA ASN A 16 2.46 -11.56 8.25
C ASN A 16 3.23 -11.94 9.50
N ASN A 17 2.57 -12.01 10.64
CA ASN A 17 3.20 -12.25 11.95
C ASN A 17 4.26 -11.19 12.29
N LYS A 18 4.09 -9.96 11.80
CA LYS A 18 5.05 -8.85 11.99
C LYS A 18 6.43 -9.15 11.41
N GLU A 19 6.50 -10.03 10.44
CA GLU A 19 7.73 -10.45 9.79
C GLU A 19 8.38 -9.29 9.04
N THR A 20 9.70 -9.28 9.00
CA THR A 20 10.47 -8.29 8.22
C THR A 20 10.17 -8.45 6.74
N ILE A 21 9.89 -7.35 6.06
CA ILE A 21 9.62 -7.32 4.63
C ILE A 21 10.69 -6.57 3.83
N PHE A 22 11.58 -5.87 4.49
CA PHE A 22 12.72 -5.20 3.84
C PHE A 22 13.98 -5.49 4.66
N TYR A 23 14.95 -6.15 4.06
CA TYR A 23 16.24 -6.42 4.74
C TYR A 23 17.32 -5.45 4.32
N VAL A 24 17.35 -5.05 3.05
CA VAL A 24 18.43 -4.24 2.49
C VAL A 24 17.82 -3.15 1.58
N ASP A 25 18.65 -2.18 1.23
CA ASP A 25 18.23 -1.04 0.39
C ASP A 25 17.61 -1.49 -0.93
N ALA A 26 18.15 -2.55 -1.54
CA ALA A 26 17.62 -3.07 -2.79
C ALA A 26 16.14 -3.49 -2.66
N ASP A 27 15.72 -3.95 -1.49
CA ASP A 27 14.33 -4.33 -1.25
C ASP A 27 13.40 -3.12 -1.30
N TYR A 28 13.81 -2.01 -0.67
CA TYR A 28 13.04 -0.75 -0.71
C TYR A 28 12.95 -0.22 -2.13
N ILE A 29 14.04 -0.27 -2.87
CA ILE A 29 14.08 0.19 -4.27
C ILE A 29 13.14 -0.65 -5.14
N LYS A 30 13.15 -1.98 -4.95
CA LYS A 30 12.26 -2.87 -5.69
C LYS A 30 10.80 -2.57 -5.39
N PHE A 31 10.46 -2.39 -4.11
CA PHE A 31 9.09 -2.09 -3.69
C PHE A 31 8.62 -0.77 -4.30
N LEU A 32 9.42 0.27 -4.24
CA LEU A 32 9.06 1.57 -4.81
C LEU A 32 8.94 1.53 -6.32
N GLY A 33 9.76 0.73 -6.99
CA GLY A 33 9.64 0.53 -8.44
C GLY A 33 8.33 -0.13 -8.82
N LEU A 34 7.90 -1.12 -8.06
CA LEU A 34 6.61 -1.79 -8.26
C LEU A 34 5.45 -0.85 -7.90
N PHE A 35 5.60 -0.04 -6.86
CA PHE A 35 4.61 0.98 -6.50
C PHE A 35 4.43 1.96 -7.67
N ARG A 36 5.51 2.45 -8.23
CA ARG A 36 5.48 3.35 -9.37
C ARG A 36 4.75 2.74 -10.56
N LYS A 37 4.95 1.44 -10.79
CA LYS A 37 4.34 0.74 -11.90
C LYS A 37 2.84 0.50 -11.71
N TYR A 38 2.43 0.05 -10.52
CA TYR A 38 1.09 -0.46 -10.31
C TYR A 38 0.15 0.49 -9.56
N VAL A 39 0.67 1.37 -8.73
CA VAL A 39 -0.14 2.22 -7.87
C VAL A 39 -0.10 3.68 -8.28
N LEU A 40 1.09 4.22 -8.52
CA LEU A 40 1.27 5.65 -8.80
C LEU A 40 0.39 6.17 -9.95
N PRO A 41 0.16 5.42 -11.04
CA PRO A 41 -0.72 5.91 -12.12
C PRO A 41 -2.19 6.05 -11.71
N LYS A 42 -2.57 5.56 -10.52
CA LYS A 42 -3.97 5.46 -10.10
C LYS A 42 -4.33 6.36 -8.93
N CYS A 43 -3.41 7.21 -8.48
CA CYS A 43 -3.65 8.12 -7.35
C CYS A 43 -2.58 9.19 -7.30
N GLU A 44 -2.76 10.14 -6.38
CA GLU A 44 -1.74 11.13 -6.05
C GLU A 44 -1.13 10.75 -4.70
N VAL A 45 0.20 10.72 -4.62
CA VAL A 45 0.90 10.38 -3.38
C VAL A 45 1.26 11.66 -2.64
N LEU A 46 0.79 11.78 -1.40
CA LEU A 46 1.09 12.93 -0.55
C LEU A 46 2.30 12.68 0.34
N ALA A 47 2.43 11.46 0.85
CA ALA A 47 3.55 11.06 1.71
C ALA A 47 3.62 9.55 1.77
N PHE A 48 4.76 9.01 2.18
CA PHE A 48 4.90 7.59 2.44
C PHE A 48 6.01 7.31 3.44
N CYS A 49 5.94 6.14 4.04
CA CYS A 49 6.96 5.64 4.95
C CYS A 49 7.08 4.14 4.78
N LEU A 50 8.31 3.67 4.58
CA LEU A 50 8.61 2.24 4.50
C LEU A 50 9.46 1.87 5.71
N MET A 51 8.94 1.00 6.55
CA MET A 51 9.67 0.49 7.72
C MET A 51 9.95 -0.99 7.52
N SER A 52 10.87 -1.54 8.33
CA SER A 52 11.38 -2.91 8.10
C SER A 52 10.28 -3.97 7.99
N ASN A 53 9.15 -3.78 8.66
CA ASN A 53 8.07 -4.78 8.68
C ASN A 53 6.71 -4.23 8.29
N HIS A 54 6.61 -2.98 7.80
CA HIS A 54 5.33 -2.41 7.38
C HIS A 54 5.53 -1.20 6.49
N PHE A 55 4.46 -0.81 5.78
CA PHE A 55 4.47 0.37 4.93
C PHE A 55 3.22 1.22 5.17
N HIS A 56 3.36 2.52 4.93
CA HIS A 56 2.29 3.50 5.01
C HIS A 56 2.35 4.43 3.80
N PHE A 57 1.18 4.69 3.21
CA PHE A 57 1.04 5.69 2.15
C PHE A 57 -0.12 6.60 2.49
N LEU A 58 0.11 7.90 2.36
CA LEU A 58 -0.95 8.89 2.41
C LEU A 58 -1.19 9.31 0.97
N ILE A 59 -2.38 9.03 0.45
CA ILE A 59 -2.70 9.24 -0.96
C ILE A 59 -4.00 10.02 -1.10
N HIS A 60 -4.12 10.73 -2.21
CA HIS A 60 -5.38 11.36 -2.59
C HIS A 60 -5.92 10.63 -3.81
N THR A 61 -7.18 10.23 -3.75
CA THR A 61 -7.79 9.43 -4.81
C THR A 61 -8.30 10.31 -5.95
N THR A 62 -8.35 9.70 -7.13
CA THR A 62 -8.89 10.28 -8.35
C THR A 62 -10.06 9.44 -8.82
N GLU A 63 -10.73 9.88 -9.89
CA GLU A 63 -11.77 9.07 -10.53
C GLU A 63 -11.21 7.70 -10.94
N ASN A 64 -9.98 7.66 -11.45
CA ASN A 64 -9.34 6.41 -11.85
C ASN A 64 -9.11 5.46 -10.66
N SER A 65 -8.82 6.01 -9.48
CA SER A 65 -8.61 5.19 -8.28
C SER A 65 -9.82 4.31 -7.96
N ALA A 66 -11.01 4.89 -8.07
CA ALA A 66 -12.26 4.25 -7.69
C ALA A 66 -12.92 3.46 -8.83
N LYS A 67 -12.35 3.51 -10.03
CA LYS A 67 -12.89 2.82 -11.20
C LYS A 67 -12.95 1.32 -10.95
N ILE A 68 -14.08 0.71 -11.28
CA ILE A 68 -14.29 -0.72 -11.05
C ILE A 68 -13.36 -1.54 -11.92
N LYS A 69 -12.73 -2.53 -11.30
CA LYS A 69 -11.89 -3.53 -11.95
C LYS A 69 -12.48 -4.90 -11.64
N ARG A 70 -12.82 -5.65 -12.68
CA ARG A 70 -13.35 -7.00 -12.50
C ARG A 70 -12.22 -8.02 -12.56
N LEU A 71 -12.15 -8.89 -11.56
CA LEU A 71 -11.20 -9.98 -11.48
C LEU A 71 -11.98 -11.28 -11.31
N GLY A 72 -12.18 -12.00 -12.42
CA GLY A 72 -13.05 -13.18 -12.42
C GLY A 72 -14.47 -12.79 -12.02
N ASN A 73 -14.97 -13.33 -10.91
CA ASN A 73 -16.29 -13.03 -10.38
C ASN A 73 -16.32 -11.96 -9.30
N ILE A 74 -15.16 -11.32 -9.04
CA ILE A 74 -15.03 -10.33 -7.97
C ILE A 74 -14.82 -8.96 -8.58
N ASP A 75 -15.59 -7.98 -8.11
CA ASP A 75 -15.37 -6.57 -8.45
C ASP A 75 -14.49 -5.94 -7.40
N THR A 76 -13.45 -5.24 -7.85
CA THR A 76 -12.59 -4.43 -7.01
C THR A 76 -12.44 -3.06 -7.67
N CYS A 77 -11.51 -2.22 -7.22
CA CYS A 77 -11.25 -0.95 -7.89
C CYS A 77 -9.79 -0.90 -8.36
N GLU A 78 -9.50 0.04 -9.25
CA GLU A 78 -8.18 0.17 -9.85
C GLU A 78 -7.09 0.35 -8.79
N LEU A 79 -7.34 1.19 -7.77
CA LEU A 79 -6.35 1.42 -6.72
C LEU A 79 -6.10 0.16 -5.87
N ALA A 80 -7.18 -0.52 -5.48
CA ALA A 80 -7.06 -1.76 -4.70
C ALA A 80 -6.31 -2.83 -5.49
N ASN A 81 -6.62 -2.96 -6.78
CA ASN A 81 -5.92 -3.89 -7.65
C ASN A 81 -4.43 -3.53 -7.79
N GLY A 82 -4.12 -2.23 -7.85
CA GLY A 82 -2.74 -1.76 -7.88
C GLY A 82 -1.94 -2.21 -6.67
N PHE A 83 -2.50 -2.04 -5.47
CA PHE A 83 -1.85 -2.50 -4.24
C PHE A 83 -1.75 -4.03 -4.19
N ARG A 84 -2.74 -4.75 -4.70
CA ARG A 84 -2.68 -6.21 -4.79
C ARG A 84 -1.51 -6.65 -5.67
N LEU A 85 -1.37 -6.05 -6.84
CA LEU A 85 -0.28 -6.37 -7.77
C LEU A 85 1.09 -6.01 -7.19
N LEU A 86 1.19 -4.85 -6.54
CA LEU A 86 2.41 -4.43 -5.85
C LEU A 86 2.85 -5.49 -4.85
N GLN A 87 1.95 -5.87 -3.95
CA GLN A 87 2.28 -6.80 -2.87
C GLN A 87 2.55 -8.21 -3.39
N SER A 88 1.80 -8.67 -4.37
CA SER A 88 2.00 -9.98 -4.97
C SER A 88 3.36 -10.08 -5.67
N ASN A 89 3.69 -9.11 -6.48
CA ASN A 89 4.97 -9.11 -7.21
C ASN A 89 6.15 -8.93 -6.26
N TYR A 90 6.01 -8.07 -5.26
CA TYR A 90 7.06 -7.90 -4.27
C TYR A 90 7.28 -9.17 -3.45
N SER A 91 6.20 -9.85 -3.07
CA SER A 91 6.29 -11.10 -2.31
C SER A 91 7.03 -12.18 -3.09
N GLN A 92 6.77 -12.30 -4.38
CA GLN A 92 7.49 -13.24 -5.25
C GLN A 92 8.99 -12.93 -5.29
N TYR A 93 9.34 -11.68 -5.46
CA TYR A 93 10.73 -11.22 -5.45
C TYR A 93 11.41 -11.55 -4.11
N PHE A 94 10.77 -11.17 -3.02
CA PHE A 94 11.31 -11.33 -1.66
C PHE A 94 11.47 -12.81 -1.30
N ASN A 95 10.48 -13.61 -1.60
CA ASN A 95 10.50 -15.05 -1.31
C ASN A 95 11.60 -15.77 -2.10
N LYS A 96 11.73 -15.45 -3.38
CA LYS A 96 12.78 -16.04 -4.21
C LYS A 96 14.18 -15.65 -3.71
N LYS A 97 14.37 -14.39 -3.39
CA LYS A 97 15.65 -13.86 -2.93
C LYS A 97 16.08 -14.47 -1.59
N ASN A 98 15.12 -14.70 -0.69
CA ASN A 98 15.39 -15.13 0.67
C ASN A 98 15.08 -16.60 0.93
N ASN A 99 14.86 -17.38 -0.13
CA ASN A 99 14.53 -18.79 -0.04
C ASN A 99 13.38 -19.05 0.93
N ARG A 100 12.33 -18.26 0.77
CA ARG A 100 11.16 -18.23 1.63
C ARG A 100 9.92 -18.59 0.82
N SER A 101 8.90 -19.15 1.45
CA SER A 101 7.62 -19.45 0.80
C SER A 101 6.47 -18.94 1.66
N GLY A 102 5.30 -18.85 1.06
CA GLY A 102 4.08 -18.46 1.76
C GLY A 102 3.83 -16.96 1.72
N SER A 103 2.75 -16.55 2.38
CA SER A 103 2.28 -15.18 2.38
C SER A 103 3.25 -14.27 3.13
N LEU A 104 3.68 -13.20 2.46
CA LEU A 104 4.58 -12.21 3.07
C LEU A 104 3.79 -11.14 3.83
N PHE A 105 2.70 -10.66 3.25
CA PHE A 105 1.90 -9.59 3.84
C PHE A 105 0.65 -10.15 4.52
N ARG A 106 0.09 -9.38 5.45
CA ARG A 106 -1.22 -9.67 5.98
C ARG A 106 -2.26 -9.65 4.87
N GLN A 107 -3.30 -10.46 5.03
CA GLN A 107 -4.29 -10.72 4.00
C GLN A 107 -5.00 -9.45 3.52
N LYS A 108 -5.31 -8.52 4.43
CA LYS A 108 -6.03 -7.29 4.08
C LYS A 108 -5.16 -6.06 4.24
N THR A 109 -4.95 -5.36 3.13
CA THR A 109 -4.41 -4.02 3.15
C THR A 109 -5.46 -3.08 3.77
N LYS A 110 -5.04 -2.24 4.69
CA LYS A 110 -5.93 -1.30 5.36
C LYS A 110 -5.99 0.01 4.60
N ALA A 111 -7.18 0.57 4.49
CA ALA A 111 -7.40 1.89 3.89
C ALA A 111 -8.36 2.66 4.79
N LYS A 112 -7.88 3.76 5.35
CA LYS A 112 -8.68 4.60 6.23
C LYS A 112 -8.83 5.99 5.63
N SER A 113 -10.11 6.42 5.45
CA SER A 113 -10.39 7.77 5.00
C SER A 113 -10.02 8.78 6.09
N MET A 114 -9.34 9.84 5.69
CA MET A 114 -9.03 10.94 6.60
C MET A 114 -10.28 11.74 6.96
N ALA A 115 -11.32 11.69 6.13
CA ALA A 115 -12.58 12.38 6.38
C ALA A 115 -13.44 11.70 7.45
N ASP A 116 -13.34 10.36 7.59
CA ASP A 116 -14.13 9.58 8.53
C ASP A 116 -13.51 9.49 9.90
N GLY A 117 -12.30 9.95 10.02
CA GLY A 117 -11.57 9.82 11.25
C GLY A 117 -11.70 11.03 12.15
N ASP A 118 -11.18 10.86 13.34
CA ASP A 118 -10.81 11.93 14.22
C ASP A 118 -9.85 12.86 13.46
N SER A 119 -10.06 14.16 13.54
CA SER A 119 -9.16 15.13 12.91
C SER A 119 -7.72 14.96 13.41
N ASN A 120 -7.55 14.50 14.65
CA ASN A 120 -6.23 14.18 15.20
C ASN A 120 -5.60 12.98 14.52
N TYR A 121 -6.40 12.02 14.08
CA TYR A 121 -5.88 10.84 13.36
C TYR A 121 -5.22 11.24 12.05
N GLY A 122 -5.88 12.07 11.25
CA GLY A 122 -5.32 12.51 9.97
C GLY A 122 -4.00 13.25 10.14
N PHE A 123 -3.97 14.15 11.10
CA PHE A 123 -2.76 14.90 11.43
C PHE A 123 -1.65 13.97 11.92
N THR A 124 -2.00 13.06 12.84
CA THR A 124 -1.04 12.11 13.42
C THR A 124 -0.47 11.17 12.36
N ALA A 125 -1.32 10.63 11.47
CA ALA A 125 -0.88 9.74 10.41
C ALA A 125 0.08 10.46 9.46
N PHE A 126 -0.26 11.68 9.05
CA PHE A 126 0.59 12.48 8.17
C PHE A 126 1.94 12.75 8.81
N HIS A 127 1.93 13.18 10.07
CA HIS A 127 3.16 13.46 10.81
C HIS A 127 4.04 12.22 10.94
N TYR A 128 3.41 11.07 11.26
CA TYR A 128 4.11 9.79 11.38
C TYR A 128 4.82 9.43 10.07
N ILE A 129 4.11 9.54 8.94
CA ILE A 129 4.66 9.19 7.64
C ILE A 129 5.86 10.09 7.31
N HIS A 130 5.79 11.37 7.63
CA HIS A 130 6.88 12.31 7.38
C HIS A 130 8.08 12.10 8.28
N GLN A 131 7.89 11.59 9.48
CA GLN A 131 8.97 11.38 10.43
C GLN A 131 9.72 10.05 10.25
N HIS A 132 9.15 9.12 9.48
CA HIS A 132 9.71 7.79 9.26
C HIS A 132 9.94 7.55 7.78
N PRO A 133 10.95 8.22 7.19
CA PRO A 133 11.25 8.07 5.76
C PRO A 133 11.76 6.68 5.40
#